data_ae7fb20d874d3c49459e6ab39ac87060
#
_entry.id   ae7fb20d874d3c49459e6ab39ac87060
#
_cell.length_a   1.000
_cell.length_b   1.000
_cell.length_c   1.000
_cell.angle_alpha   90.00
_cell.angle_beta   90.00
_cell.angle_gamma   90.00
#
_symmetry.space_group_name_H-M   'P 1'
#
loop_
_entity.id
_entity.type
_entity.pdbx_description
1 polymer ?
#
loop_
_entity_poly.entity_id
_entity_poly.type
_entity_poly.pdbx_seq_one_letter_code
_entity_poly.pdbx_strand_id
1 'polypeptide(L)'
;MSTETYDLIVLGAGSAARDGAGKAAREHDARVAIVERTRWGGSCPNVACRPTKAYLVAAELMHEVRHHAAERGIDLPAPVIDLARTRTWKNSLRRDQDSWVQLLRDAGYGVYPGEASFVDANTVHVGDTTLTAEKVLIATGGRTAVPPIPGIDDVEWIDHISALELTEVPESLLVVGAGPVGLEFAQIFARFGARVTVVNHGPQIAARADADAASELQAALEDEGIEIVLDATVEQVSRGEAVVGGRTLKVSHVLLSSGRVPNVEELRLDAIGVELSRGGIVVDGRQRTSVPGIWAVGDVAVGPWFTPTAQYQARLAIEDMFAGSGTRTADYSALPTAIFTDPELGAVGLTEHEARAQGYEAGVATHPLSAVTRAQYYGMKHGLFKIVYDRASRRVLGVHVVSRGASDIVGALAVALGLGATVDDLAGVHHVYPSFSEGLKAAAEQAR
;
A
#
# COMPACT_ATOMS: atom_id res chain seq x y z
N MET A 1 10.53 -20.21 33.84
CA MET A 1 10.73 -19.55 32.52
C MET A 1 11.71 -20.40 31.73
N SER A 2 11.35 -20.84 30.53
CA SER A 2 12.27 -21.51 29.61
C SER A 2 13.11 -20.45 28.87
N THR A 3 14.38 -20.74 28.64
CA THR A 3 15.23 -19.89 27.79
C THR A 3 15.62 -20.67 26.55
N GLU A 4 15.40 -20.06 25.38
CA GLU A 4 15.76 -20.66 24.10
C GLU A 4 16.63 -19.69 23.29
N THR A 5 17.68 -20.23 22.65
CA THR A 5 18.66 -19.44 21.91
C THR A 5 18.50 -19.67 20.40
N TYR A 6 18.57 -18.59 19.64
CA TYR A 6 18.44 -18.55 18.19
C TYR A 6 19.57 -17.71 17.57
N ASP A 7 19.80 -17.85 16.27
CA ASP A 7 20.70 -16.97 15.54
C ASP A 7 20.01 -15.64 15.17
N LEU A 8 18.66 -15.70 15.01
CA LEU A 8 17.82 -14.56 14.69
C LEU A 8 16.46 -14.66 15.39
N ILE A 9 16.05 -13.60 16.06
CA ILE A 9 14.67 -13.39 16.50
C ILE A 9 13.99 -12.41 15.56
N VAL A 10 12.79 -12.76 15.06
CA VAL A 10 11.94 -11.90 14.21
C VAL A 10 10.67 -11.55 14.96
N LEU A 11 10.44 -10.26 15.19
CA LEU A 11 9.25 -9.75 15.87
C LEU A 11 8.20 -9.34 14.84
N GLY A 12 7.11 -10.10 14.77
CA GLY A 12 6.08 -10.04 13.74
C GLY A 12 6.14 -11.22 12.78
N ALA A 13 5.01 -11.57 12.15
CA ALA A 13 4.92 -12.64 11.15
C ALA A 13 4.38 -12.13 9.79
N GLY A 14 4.52 -10.82 9.52
CA GLY A 14 4.12 -10.19 8.27
C GLY A 14 4.99 -10.56 7.06
N SER A 15 4.78 -9.89 5.95
CA SER A 15 5.49 -10.16 4.69
C SER A 15 6.99 -9.96 4.81
N ALA A 16 7.44 -8.88 5.46
CA ALA A 16 8.85 -8.63 5.73
C ALA A 16 9.47 -9.70 6.63
N ALA A 17 8.79 -10.01 7.73
CA ALA A 17 9.24 -11.02 8.71
C ALA A 17 9.48 -12.39 8.05
N ARG A 18 8.51 -12.85 7.26
CA ARG A 18 8.59 -14.15 6.57
C ARG A 18 9.67 -14.18 5.48
N ASP A 19 9.82 -13.09 4.74
CA ASP A 19 10.84 -12.99 3.68
C ASP A 19 12.25 -12.95 4.30
N GLY A 20 12.43 -12.17 5.38
CA GLY A 20 13.67 -12.10 6.14
C GLY A 20 14.03 -13.44 6.81
N ALA A 21 13.09 -14.06 7.53
CA ALA A 21 13.28 -15.37 8.14
C ALA A 21 13.67 -16.42 7.08
N GLY A 22 12.96 -16.42 5.94
CA GLY A 22 13.23 -17.35 4.85
C GLY A 22 14.62 -17.15 4.21
N LYS A 23 15.07 -15.90 4.07
CA LYS A 23 16.42 -15.62 3.56
C LYS A 23 17.48 -16.06 4.58
N ALA A 24 17.32 -15.73 5.86
CA ALA A 24 18.26 -16.11 6.91
C ALA A 24 18.43 -17.64 7.02
N ALA A 25 17.33 -18.39 7.01
CA ALA A 25 17.39 -19.84 7.08
C ALA A 25 18.01 -20.49 5.83
N ARG A 26 17.62 -20.03 4.61
CA ARG A 26 18.08 -20.67 3.37
C ARG A 26 19.51 -20.32 2.98
N GLU A 27 19.95 -19.09 3.21
CA GLU A 27 21.24 -18.59 2.73
C GLU A 27 22.33 -18.64 3.80
N HIS A 28 21.93 -18.70 5.09
CA HIS A 28 22.87 -18.63 6.21
C HIS A 28 22.67 -19.78 7.22
N ASP A 29 21.80 -20.75 6.93
CA ASP A 29 21.47 -21.88 7.83
C ASP A 29 21.11 -21.44 9.26
N ALA A 30 20.51 -20.25 9.37
CA ALA A 30 20.21 -19.63 10.65
C ALA A 30 19.01 -20.30 11.34
N ARG A 31 19.14 -20.59 12.62
CA ARG A 31 18.04 -20.98 13.50
C ARG A 31 17.22 -19.73 13.85
N VAL A 32 15.97 -19.67 13.38
CA VAL A 32 15.12 -18.48 13.48
C VAL A 32 13.92 -18.71 14.40
N ALA A 33 13.68 -17.75 15.31
CA ALA A 33 12.43 -17.62 16.06
C ALA A 33 11.54 -16.56 15.43
N ILE A 34 10.24 -16.80 15.31
CA ILE A 34 9.24 -15.83 14.85
C ILE A 34 8.21 -15.64 15.97
N VAL A 35 8.00 -14.39 16.35
CA VAL A 35 7.03 -13.99 17.39
C VAL A 35 5.88 -13.24 16.74
N GLU A 36 4.64 -13.63 17.01
CA GLU A 36 3.45 -12.93 16.50
C GLU A 36 2.35 -12.91 17.55
N ARG A 37 1.76 -11.75 17.79
CA ARG A 37 0.74 -11.58 18.83
C ARG A 37 -0.68 -11.85 18.37
N THR A 38 -1.02 -11.54 17.09
CA THR A 38 -2.43 -11.49 16.65
C THR A 38 -2.71 -12.22 15.36
N ARG A 39 -1.81 -12.11 14.35
CA ARG A 39 -2.20 -12.50 12.98
C ARG A 39 -1.01 -13.03 12.17
N TRP A 40 -0.87 -14.35 12.18
CA TRP A 40 0.13 -15.05 11.37
C TRP A 40 -0.05 -14.75 9.88
N GLY A 41 1.04 -14.47 9.18
CA GLY A 41 1.03 -14.01 7.80
C GLY A 41 0.97 -12.48 7.64
N GLY A 42 0.61 -11.74 8.71
CA GLY A 42 0.53 -10.27 8.74
C GLY A 42 -0.71 -9.69 8.05
N SER A 43 -0.73 -8.37 7.87
CA SER A 43 -1.90 -7.62 7.38
C SER A 43 -2.22 -7.91 5.93
N CYS A 44 -1.22 -7.89 5.04
CA CYS A 44 -1.42 -7.95 3.58
C CYS A 44 -2.27 -9.14 3.10
N PRO A 45 -1.97 -10.42 3.45
CA PRO A 45 -2.77 -11.55 2.99
C PRO A 45 -4.10 -11.72 3.74
N ASN A 46 -4.21 -11.19 4.95
CA ASN A 46 -5.35 -11.47 5.81
C ASN A 46 -6.42 -10.38 5.81
N VAL A 47 -6.03 -9.10 5.88
CA VAL A 47 -6.96 -7.99 6.18
C VAL A 47 -6.66 -6.69 5.44
N ALA A 48 -5.72 -6.68 4.48
CA ALA A 48 -5.35 -5.47 3.74
C ALA A 48 -5.29 -5.74 2.23
N CYS A 49 -4.10 -5.87 1.63
CA CYS A 49 -3.91 -5.88 0.17
C CYS A 49 -4.80 -6.92 -0.54
N ARG A 50 -4.66 -8.21 -0.19
CA ARG A 50 -5.36 -9.29 -0.91
C ARG A 50 -6.88 -9.24 -0.79
N PRO A 51 -7.47 -9.12 0.42
CA PRO A 51 -8.92 -9.06 0.53
C PRO A 51 -9.52 -7.77 -0.05
N THR A 52 -8.81 -6.64 -0.01
CA THR A 52 -9.26 -5.41 -0.69
C THR A 52 -9.30 -5.61 -2.21
N LYS A 53 -8.28 -6.24 -2.81
CA LYS A 53 -8.26 -6.51 -4.25
C LYS A 53 -9.35 -7.49 -4.67
N ALA A 54 -9.73 -8.43 -3.82
CA ALA A 54 -10.92 -9.26 -4.08
C ALA A 54 -12.21 -8.42 -4.14
N TYR A 55 -12.38 -7.44 -3.24
CA TYR A 55 -13.53 -6.54 -3.29
C TYR A 55 -13.51 -5.62 -4.51
N LEU A 56 -12.33 -5.11 -4.91
CA LEU A 56 -12.18 -4.32 -6.14
C LEU A 56 -12.61 -5.10 -7.38
N VAL A 57 -12.24 -6.38 -7.50
CA VAL A 57 -12.69 -7.25 -8.60
C VAL A 57 -14.23 -7.39 -8.62
N ALA A 58 -14.87 -7.55 -7.46
CA ALA A 58 -16.33 -7.60 -7.37
C ALA A 58 -16.96 -6.24 -7.74
N ALA A 59 -16.36 -5.14 -7.32
CA ALA A 59 -16.80 -3.78 -7.62
C ALA A 59 -16.64 -3.43 -9.10
N GLU A 60 -15.53 -3.86 -9.73
CA GLU A 60 -15.31 -3.75 -11.17
C GLU A 60 -16.39 -4.47 -11.96
N LEU A 61 -16.71 -5.72 -11.60
CA LEU A 61 -17.78 -6.47 -12.26
C LEU A 61 -19.14 -5.78 -12.12
N MET A 62 -19.46 -5.24 -10.94
CA MET A 62 -20.68 -4.46 -10.72
C MET A 62 -20.77 -3.24 -11.63
N HIS A 63 -19.65 -2.51 -11.77
CA HIS A 63 -19.55 -1.34 -12.63
C HIS A 63 -19.71 -1.71 -14.12
N GLU A 64 -18.98 -2.70 -14.60
CA GLU A 64 -19.06 -3.19 -15.99
C GLU A 64 -20.49 -3.62 -16.37
N VAL A 65 -21.17 -4.39 -15.52
CA VAL A 65 -22.54 -4.82 -15.78
C VAL A 65 -23.52 -3.65 -15.77
N ARG A 66 -23.35 -2.69 -14.84
CA ARG A 66 -24.29 -1.58 -14.67
C ARG A 66 -24.18 -0.53 -15.78
N HIS A 67 -22.98 -0.25 -16.26
CA HIS A 67 -22.72 0.88 -17.14
C HIS A 67 -22.35 0.50 -18.57
N HIS A 68 -21.80 -0.70 -18.81
CA HIS A 68 -21.21 -1.04 -20.11
C HIS A 68 -21.83 -2.26 -20.80
N ALA A 69 -22.53 -3.14 -20.07
CA ALA A 69 -23.09 -4.35 -20.66
C ALA A 69 -24.10 -4.04 -21.77
N ALA A 70 -25.07 -3.15 -21.52
CA ALA A 70 -26.12 -2.79 -22.47
C ALA A 70 -25.55 -2.14 -23.76
N GLU A 71 -24.56 -1.26 -23.63
CA GLU A 71 -23.87 -0.62 -24.76
C GLU A 71 -23.19 -1.67 -25.67
N ARG A 72 -22.75 -2.78 -25.09
CA ARG A 72 -22.11 -3.90 -25.78
C ARG A 72 -23.08 -4.95 -26.26
N GLY A 73 -24.40 -4.66 -26.19
CA GLY A 73 -25.48 -5.57 -26.64
C GLY A 73 -25.77 -6.73 -25.69
N ILE A 74 -25.37 -6.59 -24.38
CA ILE A 74 -25.61 -7.60 -23.36
C ILE A 74 -26.68 -7.06 -22.39
N ASP A 75 -27.91 -7.53 -22.53
CA ASP A 75 -29.02 -7.13 -21.65
C ASP A 75 -29.04 -7.99 -20.39
N LEU A 76 -28.78 -7.36 -19.24
CA LEU A 76 -28.81 -7.99 -17.95
C LEU A 76 -29.69 -7.19 -16.97
N PRO A 77 -30.33 -7.86 -15.98
CA PRO A 77 -30.93 -7.15 -14.85
C PRO A 77 -29.91 -6.29 -14.12
N ALA A 78 -30.36 -5.19 -13.51
CA ALA A 78 -29.49 -4.37 -12.66
C ALA A 78 -28.81 -5.25 -11.58
N PRO A 79 -27.47 -5.23 -11.48
CA PRO A 79 -26.78 -6.10 -10.55
C PRO A 79 -27.01 -5.60 -9.11
N VAL A 80 -27.22 -6.57 -8.20
CA VAL A 80 -27.35 -6.33 -6.76
C VAL A 80 -26.24 -7.10 -6.06
N ILE A 81 -25.53 -6.44 -5.15
CA ILE A 81 -24.49 -7.07 -4.34
C ILE A 81 -25.10 -7.72 -3.09
N ASP A 82 -24.74 -8.98 -2.84
CA ASP A 82 -24.87 -9.64 -1.54
C ASP A 82 -23.51 -9.56 -0.84
N LEU A 83 -23.35 -8.55 0.02
CA LEU A 83 -22.05 -8.28 0.67
C LEU A 83 -21.64 -9.40 1.63
N ALA A 84 -22.59 -10.06 2.30
CA ALA A 84 -22.30 -11.19 3.17
C ALA A 84 -21.72 -12.38 2.39
N ARG A 85 -22.27 -12.65 1.19
CA ARG A 85 -21.77 -13.67 0.28
C ARG A 85 -20.42 -13.29 -0.32
N THR A 86 -20.24 -12.01 -0.69
CA THR A 86 -18.95 -11.49 -1.19
C THR A 86 -17.87 -11.59 -0.12
N ARG A 87 -18.20 -11.27 1.14
CA ARG A 87 -17.30 -11.47 2.28
C ARG A 87 -16.90 -12.94 2.44
N THR A 88 -17.84 -13.86 2.33
CA THR A 88 -17.57 -15.30 2.40
C THR A 88 -16.61 -15.74 1.32
N TRP A 89 -16.85 -15.29 0.06
CA TRP A 89 -15.93 -15.55 -1.05
C TRP A 89 -14.54 -14.97 -0.81
N LYS A 90 -14.45 -13.70 -0.44
CA LYS A 90 -13.17 -13.06 -0.07
C LYS A 90 -12.41 -13.86 0.99
N ASN A 91 -13.12 -14.33 2.03
CA ASN A 91 -12.52 -15.11 3.12
C ASN A 91 -12.02 -16.47 2.66
N SER A 92 -12.64 -17.10 1.66
CA SER A 92 -12.16 -18.36 1.08
C SER A 92 -10.81 -18.24 0.35
N LEU A 93 -10.42 -17.05 -0.05
CA LEU A 93 -9.15 -16.77 -0.74
C LEU A 93 -7.96 -16.63 0.21
N ARG A 94 -8.19 -16.59 1.52
CA ARG A 94 -7.12 -16.44 2.51
C ARG A 94 -6.80 -17.77 3.19
N ARG A 95 -5.58 -17.90 3.67
CA ARG A 95 -5.16 -19.01 4.51
C ARG A 95 -5.64 -18.77 5.95
N ASP A 96 -6.12 -19.82 6.63
CA ASP A 96 -6.43 -19.76 8.05
C ASP A 96 -5.17 -19.64 8.93
N GLN A 97 -5.35 -19.30 10.20
CA GLN A 97 -4.24 -19.02 11.10
C GLN A 97 -3.46 -20.28 11.48
N ASP A 98 -4.12 -21.41 11.64
CA ASP A 98 -3.47 -22.69 11.99
C ASP A 98 -2.58 -23.16 10.83
N SER A 99 -3.07 -23.05 9.60
CA SER A 99 -2.29 -23.33 8.39
C SER A 99 -1.06 -22.42 8.24
N TRP A 100 -1.14 -21.15 8.68
CA TRP A 100 0.03 -20.27 8.73
C TRP A 100 1.06 -20.75 9.75
N VAL A 101 0.62 -21.09 10.97
CA VAL A 101 1.48 -21.60 12.04
C VAL A 101 2.15 -22.89 11.60
N GLN A 102 1.38 -23.83 11.01
CA GLN A 102 1.92 -25.11 10.55
C GLN A 102 2.97 -24.92 9.44
N LEU A 103 2.70 -24.02 8.48
CA LEU A 103 3.68 -23.70 7.44
C LEU A 103 5.02 -23.20 8.00
N LEU A 104 4.99 -22.39 9.05
CA LEU A 104 6.21 -21.85 9.66
C LEU A 104 6.95 -22.93 10.47
N ARG A 105 6.22 -23.81 11.16
CA ARG A 105 6.81 -24.95 11.86
C ARG A 105 7.44 -25.97 10.90
N ASP A 106 6.77 -26.26 9.80
CA ASP A 106 7.27 -27.15 8.75
C ASP A 106 8.54 -26.61 8.08
N ALA A 107 8.68 -25.27 8.06
CA ALA A 107 9.90 -24.59 7.63
C ALA A 107 11.03 -24.60 8.67
N GLY A 108 10.82 -25.21 9.85
CA GLY A 108 11.83 -25.36 10.90
C GLY A 108 11.98 -24.15 11.83
N TYR A 109 11.04 -23.18 11.80
CA TYR A 109 11.11 -22.02 12.69
C TYR A 109 10.58 -22.33 14.09
N GLY A 110 11.17 -21.68 15.10
CA GLY A 110 10.55 -21.50 16.41
C GLY A 110 9.36 -20.54 16.26
N VAL A 111 8.17 -20.98 16.68
CA VAL A 111 6.91 -20.23 16.49
C VAL A 111 6.33 -19.89 17.85
N TYR A 112 6.31 -18.62 18.19
CA TYR A 112 5.93 -18.10 19.51
C TYR A 112 4.72 -17.17 19.41
N PRO A 113 3.54 -17.64 19.79
CA PRO A 113 2.36 -16.77 19.89
C PRO A 113 2.44 -15.91 21.13
N GLY A 114 2.26 -14.60 20.97
CA GLY A 114 2.24 -13.67 22.10
C GLY A 114 2.89 -12.32 21.79
N GLU A 115 2.80 -11.45 22.75
CA GLU A 115 3.44 -10.15 22.74
C GLU A 115 4.93 -10.27 23.09
N ALA A 116 5.78 -9.59 22.30
CA ALA A 116 7.21 -9.52 22.53
C ALA A 116 7.57 -8.23 23.28
N SER A 117 8.46 -8.32 24.26
CA SER A 117 9.07 -7.17 24.90
C SER A 117 10.57 -7.39 25.14
N PHE A 118 11.38 -6.38 24.87
CA PHE A 118 12.81 -6.42 25.11
C PHE A 118 13.11 -6.36 26.63
N VAL A 119 14.02 -7.19 27.06
CA VAL A 119 14.69 -7.11 28.37
C VAL A 119 16.00 -6.35 28.24
N ASP A 120 16.77 -6.70 27.22
CA ASP A 120 17.99 -6.04 26.75
C ASP A 120 18.12 -6.21 25.22
N ALA A 121 19.21 -5.76 24.62
CA ALA A 121 19.40 -5.79 23.17
C ALA A 121 19.39 -7.21 22.55
N ASN A 122 19.66 -8.24 23.33
CA ASN A 122 19.79 -9.63 22.91
C ASN A 122 18.70 -10.56 23.47
N THR A 123 17.85 -10.04 24.35
CA THR A 123 16.88 -10.83 25.13
C THR A 123 15.46 -10.29 24.95
N VAL A 124 14.56 -11.15 24.53
CA VAL A 124 13.13 -10.87 24.35
C VAL A 124 12.28 -11.81 25.17
N HIS A 125 11.31 -11.27 25.91
CA HIS A 125 10.26 -12.05 26.58
C HIS A 125 9.03 -12.20 25.67
N VAL A 126 8.46 -13.41 25.69
CA VAL A 126 7.17 -13.74 25.05
C VAL A 126 6.37 -14.63 26.01
N GLY A 127 5.43 -14.06 26.75
CA GLY A 127 4.76 -14.76 27.85
C GLY A 127 5.75 -15.27 28.89
N ASP A 128 5.75 -16.57 29.16
CA ASP A 128 6.66 -17.23 30.11
C ASP A 128 7.99 -17.70 29.47
N THR A 129 8.22 -17.40 28.20
CA THR A 129 9.42 -17.82 27.47
C THR A 129 10.37 -16.65 27.27
N THR A 130 11.66 -16.92 27.50
CA THR A 130 12.75 -16.00 27.20
C THR A 130 13.47 -16.46 25.93
N LEU A 131 13.55 -15.61 24.93
CA LEU A 131 14.30 -15.85 23.70
C LEU A 131 15.57 -15.01 23.71
N THR A 132 16.68 -15.60 23.28
CA THR A 132 17.97 -14.91 23.17
C THR A 132 18.55 -15.05 21.78
N ALA A 133 19.08 -13.95 21.24
CA ALA A 133 19.81 -13.93 19.96
C ALA A 133 20.74 -12.70 19.90
N GLU A 134 21.83 -12.81 19.15
CA GLU A 134 22.67 -11.66 18.82
C GLU A 134 22.05 -10.73 17.77
N LYS A 135 21.06 -11.21 17.02
CA LYS A 135 20.38 -10.49 15.94
C LYS A 135 18.88 -10.49 16.15
N VAL A 136 18.28 -9.29 16.10
CA VAL A 136 16.82 -9.12 16.20
C VAL A 136 16.31 -8.28 15.03
N LEU A 137 15.30 -8.77 14.34
CA LEU A 137 14.58 -8.07 13.28
C LEU A 137 13.21 -7.64 13.78
N ILE A 138 12.98 -6.33 13.90
CA ILE A 138 11.68 -5.77 14.26
C ILE A 138 10.87 -5.56 12.97
N ALA A 139 9.75 -6.28 12.83
CA ALA A 139 8.86 -6.26 11.67
C ALA A 139 7.37 -6.28 12.10
N THR A 140 7.05 -5.59 13.19
CA THR A 140 5.73 -5.55 13.84
C THR A 140 4.67 -4.75 13.07
N GLY A 141 5.09 -4.04 12.00
CA GLY A 141 4.17 -3.32 11.12
C GLY A 141 3.51 -2.11 11.79
N GLY A 142 2.32 -1.76 11.31
CA GLY A 142 1.57 -0.60 11.79
C GLY A 142 0.07 -0.85 11.80
N ARG A 143 -0.67 0.03 12.46
CA ARG A 143 -2.13 0.05 12.58
C ARG A 143 -2.72 1.34 12.02
N THR A 144 -4.03 1.41 11.87
CA THR A 144 -4.75 2.62 11.44
C THR A 144 -4.55 3.75 12.46
N ALA A 145 -4.22 4.93 11.96
CA ALA A 145 -4.20 6.15 12.77
C ALA A 145 -5.62 6.64 13.01
N VAL A 146 -5.96 6.94 14.26
CA VAL A 146 -7.22 7.60 14.63
C VAL A 146 -6.93 9.09 14.80
N PRO A 147 -7.43 9.96 13.88
CA PRO A 147 -7.23 11.39 14.00
C PRO A 147 -8.07 11.95 15.15
N PRO A 148 -7.64 13.06 15.79
CA PRO A 148 -8.36 13.67 16.90
C PRO A 148 -9.58 14.47 16.39
N ILE A 149 -10.60 13.76 15.90
CA ILE A 149 -11.85 14.36 15.45
C ILE A 149 -12.81 14.46 16.66
N PRO A 150 -13.37 15.63 16.97
CA PRO A 150 -14.36 15.79 18.01
C PRO A 150 -15.54 14.82 17.84
N GLY A 151 -15.83 14.02 18.87
CA GLY A 151 -16.88 13.01 18.88
C GLY A 151 -16.51 11.65 18.28
N ILE A 152 -15.25 11.43 17.85
CA ILE A 152 -14.84 10.16 17.24
C ILE A 152 -14.93 8.98 18.21
N ASP A 153 -14.75 9.21 19.50
CA ASP A 153 -14.84 8.17 20.54
C ASP A 153 -16.28 7.80 20.88
N ASP A 154 -17.26 8.63 20.48
CA ASP A 154 -18.70 8.43 20.73
C ASP A 154 -19.42 7.74 19.57
N VAL A 155 -18.72 7.46 18.47
CA VAL A 155 -19.26 6.81 17.28
C VAL A 155 -18.50 5.52 16.93
N GLU A 156 -19.20 4.58 16.35
CA GLU A 156 -18.58 3.37 15.80
C GLU A 156 -18.00 3.69 14.42
N TRP A 157 -16.70 3.96 14.39
CA TRP A 157 -15.96 4.14 13.13
C TRP A 157 -15.40 2.80 12.62
N ILE A 158 -15.13 2.73 11.33
CA ILE A 158 -14.52 1.58 10.67
C ILE A 158 -13.16 1.94 10.07
N ASP A 159 -12.30 0.96 9.94
CA ASP A 159 -11.08 1.02 9.14
C ASP A 159 -11.12 -0.03 8.01
N HIS A 160 -10.02 -0.17 7.27
CA HIS A 160 -9.92 -1.15 6.20
C HIS A 160 -10.14 -2.60 6.66
N ILE A 161 -9.91 -2.91 7.94
CA ILE A 161 -10.13 -4.26 8.48
C ILE A 161 -11.62 -4.50 8.70
N SER A 162 -12.27 -3.63 9.47
CA SER A 162 -13.68 -3.76 9.79
C SER A 162 -14.58 -3.51 8.58
N ALA A 163 -14.19 -2.62 7.65
CA ALA A 163 -14.90 -2.42 6.39
C ALA A 163 -14.97 -3.71 5.53
N LEU A 164 -13.93 -4.53 5.54
CA LEU A 164 -13.92 -5.83 4.86
C LEU A 164 -14.76 -6.92 5.53
N GLU A 165 -15.25 -6.66 6.73
CA GLU A 165 -16.09 -7.61 7.50
C GLU A 165 -17.57 -7.19 7.56
N LEU A 166 -17.94 -6.06 6.95
CA LEU A 166 -19.33 -5.66 6.80
C LEU A 166 -20.15 -6.72 6.06
N THR A 167 -21.41 -6.88 6.47
CA THR A 167 -22.37 -7.81 5.87
C THR A 167 -23.41 -7.13 5.02
N GLU A 168 -23.54 -5.82 5.19
CA GLU A 168 -24.49 -4.97 4.47
C GLU A 168 -23.73 -3.74 3.91
N VAL A 169 -24.17 -3.26 2.76
CA VAL A 169 -23.61 -2.05 2.16
C VAL A 169 -24.08 -0.85 2.97
N PRO A 170 -23.17 0.04 3.43
CA PRO A 170 -23.56 1.28 4.09
C PRO A 170 -24.48 2.14 3.20
N GLU A 171 -25.52 2.75 3.78
CA GLU A 171 -26.33 3.73 3.03
C GLU A 171 -25.48 4.92 2.57
N SER A 172 -24.60 5.37 3.48
CA SER A 172 -23.65 6.45 3.23
C SER A 172 -22.33 6.22 3.98
N LEU A 173 -21.24 6.56 3.32
CA LEU A 173 -19.88 6.36 3.83
C LEU A 173 -19.10 7.67 3.75
N LEU A 174 -18.64 8.16 4.90
CA LEU A 174 -17.63 9.22 4.97
C LEU A 174 -16.25 8.60 5.05
N VAL A 175 -15.39 8.86 4.07
CA VAL A 175 -14.01 8.41 4.03
C VAL A 175 -13.09 9.55 4.47
N VAL A 176 -12.38 9.38 5.56
CA VAL A 176 -11.44 10.37 6.10
C VAL A 176 -10.04 10.06 5.63
N GLY A 177 -9.55 10.83 4.66
CA GLY A 177 -8.26 10.68 4.00
C GLY A 177 -8.36 10.10 2.57
N ALA A 178 -7.81 10.83 1.59
CA ALA A 178 -7.77 10.49 0.17
C ALA A 178 -6.44 9.83 -0.23
N GLY A 179 -5.87 8.98 0.62
CA GLY A 179 -4.74 8.11 0.29
C GLY A 179 -5.21 6.82 -0.43
N PRO A 180 -4.26 5.92 -0.81
CA PRO A 180 -4.57 4.69 -1.55
C PRO A 180 -5.70 3.87 -0.92
N VAL A 181 -5.67 3.67 0.39
CA VAL A 181 -6.72 2.91 1.11
C VAL A 181 -8.07 3.60 1.01
N GLY A 182 -8.13 4.91 1.27
CA GLY A 182 -9.38 5.67 1.22
C GLY A 182 -10.01 5.65 -0.16
N LEU A 183 -9.22 5.85 -1.22
CA LEU A 183 -9.72 5.88 -2.59
C LEU A 183 -10.19 4.50 -3.07
N GLU A 184 -9.46 3.42 -2.75
CA GLU A 184 -9.89 2.06 -3.07
C GLU A 184 -11.22 1.71 -2.39
N PHE A 185 -11.38 2.00 -1.09
CA PHE A 185 -12.62 1.74 -0.36
C PHE A 185 -13.76 2.66 -0.79
N ALA A 186 -13.48 3.92 -1.13
CA ALA A 186 -14.47 4.84 -1.67
C ALA A 186 -15.08 4.27 -2.94
N GLN A 187 -14.27 3.82 -3.89
CA GLN A 187 -14.76 3.26 -5.15
C GLN A 187 -15.46 1.92 -4.94
N ILE A 188 -14.93 1.02 -4.09
CA ILE A 188 -15.59 -0.25 -3.75
C ILE A 188 -17.02 0.00 -3.28
N PHE A 189 -17.21 0.84 -2.27
CA PHE A 189 -18.52 1.04 -1.68
C PHE A 189 -19.46 1.87 -2.55
N ALA A 190 -18.95 2.85 -3.32
CA ALA A 190 -19.75 3.56 -4.33
C ALA A 190 -20.29 2.59 -5.38
N ARG A 191 -19.47 1.71 -5.92
CA ARG A 191 -19.85 0.69 -6.89
C ARG A 191 -20.80 -0.37 -6.30
N PHE A 192 -20.73 -0.62 -4.99
CA PHE A 192 -21.68 -1.47 -4.28
C PHE A 192 -23.03 -0.77 -4.02
N GLY A 193 -23.11 0.56 -4.13
CA GLY A 193 -24.33 1.34 -4.04
C GLY A 193 -24.41 2.29 -2.84
N ALA A 194 -23.33 2.46 -2.07
CA ALA A 194 -23.25 3.48 -1.02
C ALA A 194 -23.12 4.89 -1.62
N ARG A 195 -23.70 5.89 -0.95
CA ARG A 195 -23.36 7.29 -1.20
C ARG A 195 -22.04 7.60 -0.48
N VAL A 196 -21.00 7.96 -1.22
CA VAL A 196 -19.64 8.14 -0.68
C VAL A 196 -19.18 9.58 -0.76
N THR A 197 -18.68 10.10 0.36
CA THR A 197 -17.97 11.39 0.44
C THR A 197 -16.55 11.14 0.97
N VAL A 198 -15.53 11.57 0.23
CA VAL A 198 -14.12 11.52 0.64
C VAL A 198 -13.70 12.91 1.09
N VAL A 199 -13.10 13.00 2.29
CA VAL A 199 -12.57 14.27 2.83
C VAL A 199 -11.07 14.18 2.96
N ASN A 200 -10.37 15.17 2.42
CA ASN A 200 -8.92 15.27 2.50
C ASN A 200 -8.46 16.67 2.93
N HIS A 201 -7.53 16.73 3.87
CA HIS A 201 -7.00 17.99 4.40
C HIS A 201 -6.07 18.74 3.43
N GLY A 202 -5.55 18.05 2.43
CA GLY A 202 -4.66 18.63 1.42
C GLY A 202 -5.39 18.96 0.11
N PRO A 203 -4.70 19.67 -0.80
CA PRO A 203 -5.28 20.22 -2.03
C PRO A 203 -5.47 19.19 -3.15
N GLN A 204 -5.03 17.95 -2.98
CA GLN A 204 -5.21 16.89 -3.97
C GLN A 204 -5.42 15.53 -3.29
N ILE A 205 -6.04 14.61 -4.00
CA ILE A 205 -6.05 13.18 -3.63
C ILE A 205 -4.67 12.57 -3.86
N ALA A 206 -4.42 11.39 -3.28
CA ALA A 206 -3.15 10.67 -3.50
C ALA A 206 -1.92 11.58 -3.38
N ALA A 207 -1.78 12.28 -2.26
CA ALA A 207 -0.86 13.43 -2.04
C ALA A 207 0.61 13.23 -2.48
N ARG A 208 1.05 11.97 -2.67
CA ARG A 208 2.40 11.63 -3.16
C ARG A 208 2.44 11.35 -4.67
N ALA A 209 1.29 11.35 -5.35
CA ALA A 209 1.23 11.15 -6.79
C ALA A 209 1.58 12.44 -7.53
N ASP A 210 1.97 12.30 -8.79
CA ASP A 210 2.08 13.44 -9.69
C ASP A 210 0.72 14.15 -9.83
N ALA A 211 0.74 15.49 -9.87
CA ALA A 211 -0.48 16.29 -9.79
C ALA A 211 -1.45 16.02 -10.96
N ASP A 212 -0.93 15.85 -12.17
CA ASP A 212 -1.76 15.58 -13.35
C ASP A 212 -2.40 14.18 -13.22
N ALA A 213 -1.63 13.19 -12.76
CA ALA A 213 -2.15 11.83 -12.53
C ALA A 213 -3.21 11.79 -11.41
N ALA A 214 -3.00 12.55 -10.33
CA ALA A 214 -3.98 12.68 -9.26
C ALA A 214 -5.28 13.33 -9.76
N SER A 215 -5.17 14.38 -10.59
CA SER A 215 -6.32 15.08 -11.19
C SER A 215 -7.15 14.16 -12.09
N GLU A 216 -6.50 13.37 -12.95
CA GLU A 216 -7.19 12.41 -13.83
C GLU A 216 -7.91 11.32 -13.03
N LEU A 217 -7.27 10.79 -11.98
CA LEU A 217 -7.92 9.83 -11.10
C LEU A 217 -9.11 10.45 -10.35
N GLN A 218 -8.96 11.69 -9.86
CA GLN A 218 -10.05 12.40 -9.20
C GLN A 218 -11.25 12.56 -10.13
N ALA A 219 -11.03 13.02 -11.36
CA ALA A 219 -12.08 13.19 -12.34
C ALA A 219 -12.83 11.86 -12.63
N ALA A 220 -12.09 10.74 -12.69
CA ALA A 220 -12.70 9.42 -12.87
C ALA A 220 -13.60 9.02 -11.69
N LEU A 221 -13.16 9.27 -10.45
CA LEU A 221 -13.93 8.94 -9.25
C LEU A 221 -15.16 9.85 -9.09
N GLU A 222 -15.05 11.13 -9.44
CA GLU A 222 -16.15 12.09 -9.42
C GLU A 222 -17.21 11.75 -10.50
N ASP A 223 -16.79 11.30 -11.69
CA ASP A 223 -17.70 10.80 -12.75
C ASP A 223 -18.53 9.57 -12.28
N GLU A 224 -17.98 8.76 -11.36
CA GLU A 224 -18.71 7.68 -10.70
C GLU A 224 -19.63 8.14 -9.54
N GLY A 225 -19.70 9.45 -9.28
CA GLY A 225 -20.57 10.03 -8.26
C GLY A 225 -19.99 10.05 -6.85
N ILE A 226 -18.69 9.85 -6.68
CA ILE A 226 -17.99 10.02 -5.41
C ILE A 226 -17.78 11.52 -5.15
N GLU A 227 -18.32 12.05 -4.05
CA GLU A 227 -18.05 13.43 -3.66
C GLU A 227 -16.66 13.53 -3.02
N ILE A 228 -15.78 14.38 -3.58
CA ILE A 228 -14.42 14.60 -3.05
C ILE A 228 -14.30 16.03 -2.53
N VAL A 229 -14.02 16.17 -1.23
CA VAL A 229 -13.86 17.45 -0.55
C VAL A 229 -12.41 17.63 -0.14
N LEU A 230 -11.70 18.49 -0.86
CA LEU A 230 -10.29 18.82 -0.63
C LEU A 230 -10.15 20.06 0.25
N ASP A 231 -8.94 20.31 0.76
CA ASP A 231 -8.61 21.41 1.68
C ASP A 231 -9.58 21.50 2.87
N ALA A 232 -10.08 20.35 3.32
CA ALA A 232 -11.08 20.25 4.37
C ALA A 232 -10.73 19.20 5.42
N THR A 233 -11.23 19.41 6.62
CA THR A 233 -11.15 18.44 7.71
C THR A 233 -12.54 18.08 8.19
N VAL A 234 -12.65 16.92 8.82
CA VAL A 234 -13.87 16.57 9.56
C VAL A 234 -13.82 17.32 10.90
N GLU A 235 -14.71 18.26 11.09
CA GLU A 235 -14.73 19.15 12.24
C GLU A 235 -15.36 18.48 13.47
N GLN A 236 -16.33 17.62 13.23
CA GLN A 236 -17.03 16.85 14.26
C GLN A 236 -17.72 15.63 13.64
N VAL A 237 -17.83 14.58 14.43
CA VAL A 237 -18.71 13.44 14.13
C VAL A 237 -19.66 13.20 15.29
N SER A 238 -20.85 12.72 14.97
CA SER A 238 -21.87 12.27 15.92
C SER A 238 -22.63 11.10 15.29
N ARG A 239 -23.51 10.47 16.05
CA ARG A 239 -24.27 9.33 15.54
C ARG A 239 -25.13 9.74 14.34
N GLY A 240 -24.77 9.26 13.16
CA GLY A 240 -25.50 9.49 11.92
C GLY A 240 -25.16 10.80 11.19
N GLU A 241 -24.23 11.61 11.72
CA GLU A 241 -23.88 12.91 11.13
C GLU A 241 -22.38 13.22 11.27
N ALA A 242 -21.86 13.98 10.30
CA ALA A 242 -20.52 14.57 10.35
C ALA A 242 -20.56 16.02 9.86
N VAL A 243 -19.71 16.87 10.42
CA VAL A 243 -19.53 18.26 9.97
C VAL A 243 -18.22 18.35 9.18
N VAL A 244 -18.31 18.83 7.95
CA VAL A 244 -17.19 18.96 7.00
C VAL A 244 -17.32 20.31 6.29
N GLY A 245 -16.32 21.18 6.43
CA GLY A 245 -16.33 22.51 5.81
C GLY A 245 -17.56 23.33 6.19
N GLY A 246 -17.99 23.25 7.43
CA GLY A 246 -19.20 23.92 7.95
C GLY A 246 -20.53 23.30 7.47
N ARG A 247 -20.52 22.21 6.68
CA ARG A 247 -21.72 21.50 6.19
C ARG A 247 -21.97 20.27 7.04
N THR A 248 -23.21 20.04 7.45
CA THR A 248 -23.62 18.79 8.09
C THR A 248 -24.00 17.75 7.03
N LEU A 249 -23.29 16.62 7.05
CA LEU A 249 -23.53 15.45 6.20
C LEU A 249 -24.21 14.35 7.02
N LYS A 250 -25.23 13.72 6.45
CA LYS A 250 -25.79 12.48 7.01
C LYS A 250 -24.91 11.30 6.59
N VAL A 251 -24.37 10.58 7.56
CA VAL A 251 -23.43 9.46 7.32
C VAL A 251 -23.82 8.27 8.18
N SER A 252 -23.93 7.10 7.56
CA SER A 252 -24.20 5.87 8.31
C SER A 252 -22.91 5.25 8.88
N HIS A 253 -21.77 5.45 8.18
CA HIS A 253 -20.46 4.93 8.59
C HIS A 253 -19.35 5.95 8.31
N VAL A 254 -18.33 5.96 9.18
CA VAL A 254 -17.10 6.76 9.03
C VAL A 254 -15.93 5.82 8.88
N LEU A 255 -15.24 5.87 7.74
CA LEU A 255 -14.04 5.08 7.47
C LEU A 255 -12.78 5.92 7.67
N LEU A 256 -11.91 5.49 8.58
CA LEU A 256 -10.64 6.14 8.86
C LEU A 256 -9.53 5.57 7.98
N SER A 257 -8.97 6.42 7.12
CA SER A 257 -7.86 6.11 6.21
C SER A 257 -6.81 7.23 6.14
N SER A 258 -6.73 8.04 7.21
CA SER A 258 -5.88 9.24 7.32
C SER A 258 -4.42 8.97 7.65
N GLY A 259 -3.99 7.71 7.68
CA GLY A 259 -2.61 7.31 7.91
C GLY A 259 -2.47 6.05 8.77
N ARG A 260 -1.22 5.75 9.14
CA ARG A 260 -0.85 4.58 9.94
C ARG A 260 0.08 5.01 11.09
N VAL A 261 0.05 4.25 12.17
CA VAL A 261 0.93 4.39 13.32
C VAL A 261 1.74 3.11 13.48
N PRO A 262 3.06 3.18 13.66
CA PRO A 262 3.91 2.00 13.87
C PRO A 262 3.54 1.27 15.18
N ASN A 263 3.68 -0.06 15.20
CA ASN A 263 3.41 -0.86 16.39
C ASN A 263 4.69 -1.02 17.21
N VAL A 264 4.92 -0.14 18.16
CA VAL A 264 6.16 -0.06 18.95
C VAL A 264 5.94 -0.09 20.47
N GLU A 265 4.72 0.15 20.94
CA GLU A 265 4.42 0.46 22.35
C GLU A 265 4.83 -0.66 23.30
N GLU A 266 4.50 -1.91 22.95
CA GLU A 266 4.70 -3.08 23.82
C GLU A 266 6.17 -3.58 23.80
N LEU A 267 6.96 -3.10 22.84
CA LEU A 267 8.33 -3.58 22.64
C LEU A 267 9.31 -3.08 23.68
N ARG A 268 9.00 -2.03 24.45
CA ARG A 268 9.89 -1.39 25.44
C ARG A 268 11.21 -0.88 24.81
N LEU A 269 11.10 -0.26 23.64
CA LEU A 269 12.26 0.21 22.85
C LEU A 269 13.08 1.29 23.58
N ASP A 270 12.43 2.09 24.40
CA ASP A 270 13.05 3.10 25.28
C ASP A 270 14.05 2.48 26.27
N ALA A 271 13.71 1.31 26.82
CA ALA A 271 14.56 0.60 27.79
C ALA A 271 15.89 0.13 27.18
N ILE A 272 15.94 -0.08 25.88
CA ILE A 272 17.15 -0.53 25.15
C ILE A 272 17.78 0.55 24.30
N GLY A 273 17.22 1.77 24.24
CA GLY A 273 17.79 2.92 23.56
C GLY A 273 17.58 2.96 22.04
N VAL A 274 16.56 2.27 21.51
CA VAL A 274 16.19 2.38 20.09
C VAL A 274 15.54 3.73 19.82
N GLU A 275 16.07 4.46 18.86
CA GLU A 275 15.58 5.79 18.48
C GLU A 275 14.26 5.71 17.72
N LEU A 276 13.30 6.53 18.16
CA LEU A 276 11.97 6.66 17.55
C LEU A 276 11.75 8.07 17.00
N SER A 277 11.01 8.15 15.89
CA SER A 277 10.45 9.38 15.36
C SER A 277 8.93 9.25 15.20
N ARG A 278 8.26 10.32 14.72
CA ARG A 278 6.82 10.24 14.39
C ARG A 278 6.49 9.19 13.32
N GLY A 279 7.45 8.87 12.45
CA GLY A 279 7.28 7.88 11.37
C GLY A 279 7.64 6.46 11.77
N GLY A 280 8.05 6.19 13.01
CA GLY A 280 8.46 4.87 13.48
C GLY A 280 9.91 4.79 13.93
N ILE A 281 10.46 3.57 13.95
CA ILE A 281 11.86 3.31 14.32
C ILE A 281 12.78 3.96 13.29
N VAL A 282 13.74 4.75 13.77
CA VAL A 282 14.76 5.37 12.91
C VAL A 282 15.76 4.30 12.49
N VAL A 283 16.01 4.20 11.19
CA VAL A 283 16.93 3.23 10.60
C VAL A 283 17.87 3.90 9.60
N ASP A 284 19.06 3.35 9.43
CA ASP A 284 19.97 3.73 8.35
C ASP A 284 19.61 3.07 7.00
N GLY A 285 20.39 3.35 5.96
CA GLY A 285 20.18 2.76 4.64
C GLY A 285 20.33 1.24 4.58
N ARG A 286 20.81 0.59 5.63
CA ARG A 286 20.93 -0.87 5.79
C ARG A 286 19.89 -1.45 6.73
N GLN A 287 18.92 -0.64 7.14
CA GLN A 287 17.85 -0.95 8.09
C GLN A 287 18.33 -1.19 9.54
N ARG A 288 19.55 -0.74 9.90
CA ARG A 288 20.06 -0.81 11.27
C ARG A 288 19.37 0.26 12.11
N THR A 289 18.98 -0.09 13.31
CA THR A 289 18.54 0.88 14.32
C THR A 289 19.75 1.58 14.98
N SER A 290 19.48 2.48 15.93
CA SER A 290 20.52 3.09 16.78
C SER A 290 21.24 2.09 17.70
N VAL A 291 20.70 0.87 17.87
CA VAL A 291 21.24 -0.16 18.78
C VAL A 291 21.88 -1.28 17.95
N PRO A 292 23.18 -1.59 18.17
CA PRO A 292 23.84 -2.70 17.50
C PRO A 292 23.11 -4.04 17.73
N GLY A 293 23.02 -4.86 16.69
CA GLY A 293 22.33 -6.15 16.76
C GLY A 293 20.83 -6.06 16.50
N ILE A 294 20.25 -4.86 16.31
CA ILE A 294 18.81 -4.67 16.06
C ILE A 294 18.58 -3.95 14.74
N TRP A 295 17.73 -4.53 13.91
CA TRP A 295 17.24 -3.96 12.64
C TRP A 295 15.72 -3.78 12.69
N ALA A 296 15.19 -2.84 11.90
CA ALA A 296 13.74 -2.65 11.76
C ALA A 296 13.35 -2.45 10.30
N VAL A 297 12.22 -3.06 9.89
CA VAL A 297 11.77 -3.09 8.49
C VAL A 297 10.25 -3.01 8.36
N GLY A 298 9.77 -2.50 7.23
CA GLY A 298 8.34 -2.34 6.94
C GLY A 298 7.71 -1.19 7.71
N ASP A 299 6.39 -1.26 7.91
CA ASP A 299 5.60 -0.15 8.44
C ASP A 299 5.93 0.25 9.90
N VAL A 300 6.79 -0.48 10.59
CA VAL A 300 7.31 -0.12 11.90
C VAL A 300 8.50 0.84 11.82
N ALA A 301 9.20 0.86 10.69
CA ALA A 301 10.37 1.70 10.44
C ALA A 301 10.01 2.94 9.60
N VAL A 302 10.83 3.98 9.70
CA VAL A 302 10.75 5.15 8.83
C VAL A 302 11.06 4.74 7.39
N GLY A 303 10.16 5.07 6.44
CA GLY A 303 10.37 4.79 5.03
C GLY A 303 9.06 4.62 4.24
N PRO A 304 9.13 4.14 3.00
CA PRO A 304 7.93 3.83 2.22
C PRO A 304 7.27 2.54 2.71
N TRP A 305 5.95 2.60 2.93
CA TRP A 305 5.16 1.54 3.56
C TRP A 305 4.35 0.72 2.54
N PHE A 306 5.03 -0.18 1.85
CA PHE A 306 4.42 -1.11 0.90
C PHE A 306 4.95 -2.53 1.14
N THR A 307 4.16 -3.54 0.82
CA THR A 307 4.56 -4.95 0.98
C THR A 307 5.86 -5.28 0.24
N PRO A 308 6.04 -4.94 -1.06
CA PRO A 308 7.30 -5.20 -1.75
C PRO A 308 8.49 -4.48 -1.13
N THR A 309 8.29 -3.24 -0.68
CA THR A 309 9.34 -2.46 0.00
C THR A 309 9.77 -3.12 1.30
N ALA A 310 8.80 -3.55 2.11
CA ALA A 310 9.07 -4.22 3.37
C ALA A 310 9.86 -5.54 3.18
N GLN A 311 9.57 -6.29 2.11
CA GLN A 311 10.32 -7.48 1.72
C GLN A 311 11.74 -7.14 1.26
N TYR A 312 11.89 -6.10 0.44
CA TYR A 312 13.19 -5.60 0.00
C TYR A 312 14.06 -5.16 1.18
N GLN A 313 13.51 -4.37 2.10
CA GLN A 313 14.17 -3.96 3.34
C GLN A 313 14.62 -5.16 4.18
N ALA A 314 13.74 -6.16 4.33
CA ALA A 314 14.08 -7.37 5.09
C ALA A 314 15.26 -8.12 4.48
N ARG A 315 15.32 -8.24 3.15
CA ARG A 315 16.46 -8.88 2.46
C ARG A 315 17.75 -8.13 2.68
N LEU A 316 17.72 -6.78 2.63
CA LEU A 316 18.88 -5.94 2.91
C LEU A 316 19.35 -6.10 4.37
N ALA A 317 18.40 -6.09 5.32
CA ALA A 317 18.71 -6.30 6.72
C ALA A 317 19.42 -7.65 6.96
N ILE A 318 18.91 -8.74 6.36
CA ILE A 318 19.53 -10.07 6.48
C ILE A 318 20.91 -10.12 5.84
N GLU A 319 21.09 -9.50 4.66
CA GLU A 319 22.41 -9.37 4.04
C GLU A 319 23.39 -8.66 4.98
N ASP A 320 22.96 -7.57 5.62
CA ASP A 320 23.80 -6.83 6.56
C ASP A 320 24.09 -7.60 7.85
N MET A 321 23.10 -8.35 8.38
CA MET A 321 23.26 -9.18 9.58
C MET A 321 24.30 -10.29 9.46
N PHE A 322 24.39 -10.92 8.29
CA PHE A 322 25.16 -12.15 8.10
C PHE A 322 26.37 -12.01 7.18
N ALA A 323 26.41 -11.05 6.26
CA ALA A 323 27.48 -10.90 5.29
C ALA A 323 28.67 -10.02 5.76
N GLY A 324 28.55 -9.33 6.90
CA GLY A 324 29.60 -8.47 7.43
C GLY A 324 29.73 -7.12 6.72
N SER A 325 30.88 -6.81 6.13
CA SER A 325 31.14 -5.51 5.48
C SER A 325 30.81 -5.52 3.98
N GLY A 326 30.43 -4.36 3.42
CA GLY A 326 30.24 -4.18 1.96
C GLY A 326 28.81 -4.41 1.48
N THR A 327 27.84 -4.46 2.38
CA THR A 327 26.42 -4.63 2.04
C THR A 327 25.82 -3.40 1.36
N ARG A 328 24.81 -3.64 0.52
CA ARG A 328 24.06 -2.58 -0.18
C ARG A 328 23.25 -1.74 0.79
N THR A 329 23.00 -0.50 0.40
CA THR A 329 22.02 0.37 1.04
C THR A 329 20.71 0.36 0.27
N ALA A 330 19.61 0.70 0.95
CA ALA A 330 18.30 0.79 0.32
C ALA A 330 18.29 1.89 -0.76
N ASP A 331 17.83 1.51 -1.95
CA ASP A 331 17.58 2.40 -3.08
C ASP A 331 16.10 2.29 -3.45
N TYR A 332 15.39 3.39 -3.35
CA TYR A 332 13.97 3.50 -3.68
C TYR A 332 13.70 4.29 -4.96
N SER A 333 14.74 4.66 -5.71
CA SER A 333 14.64 5.51 -6.91
C SER A 333 13.76 4.89 -8.01
N ALA A 334 13.73 3.56 -8.12
CA ALA A 334 12.89 2.83 -9.05
C ALA A 334 11.81 1.98 -8.34
N LEU A 335 11.31 2.46 -7.20
CA LEU A 335 10.22 1.78 -6.48
C LEU A 335 8.88 2.02 -7.18
N PRO A 336 8.24 1.00 -7.77
CA PRO A 336 6.90 1.15 -8.35
C PRO A 336 5.85 1.18 -7.26
N THR A 337 4.85 2.04 -7.45
CA THR A 337 3.68 2.16 -6.57
C THR A 337 2.40 2.10 -7.40
N ALA A 338 1.30 1.64 -6.80
CA ALA A 338 -0.02 1.65 -7.44
C ALA A 338 -1.14 1.88 -6.43
N ILE A 339 -2.18 2.59 -6.88
CA ILE A 339 -3.52 2.64 -6.29
C ILE A 339 -4.41 1.81 -7.21
N PHE A 340 -5.11 0.85 -6.66
CA PHE A 340 -5.85 -0.17 -7.43
C PHE A 340 -7.32 0.22 -7.67
N THR A 341 -7.59 1.51 -7.77
CA THR A 341 -8.86 2.01 -8.31
C THR A 341 -9.00 1.61 -9.78
N ASP A 342 -10.13 1.90 -10.40
CA ASP A 342 -10.35 1.75 -11.85
C ASP A 342 -10.83 3.10 -12.41
N PRO A 343 -9.97 3.80 -13.19
CA PRO A 343 -8.60 3.41 -13.58
C PRO A 343 -7.63 3.30 -12.39
N GLU A 344 -6.61 2.42 -12.53
CA GLU A 344 -5.50 2.37 -11.59
C GLU A 344 -4.58 3.57 -11.77
N LEU A 345 -3.97 4.05 -10.67
CA LEU A 345 -2.87 5.01 -10.73
C LEU A 345 -1.57 4.29 -10.40
N GLY A 346 -0.72 4.08 -11.39
CA GLY A 346 0.62 3.52 -11.24
C GLY A 346 1.70 4.58 -11.39
N ALA A 347 2.76 4.50 -10.58
CA ALA A 347 3.89 5.43 -10.66
C ALA A 347 5.22 4.75 -10.35
N VAL A 348 6.29 5.22 -10.98
CA VAL A 348 7.67 4.87 -10.66
C VAL A 348 8.59 6.05 -10.92
N GLY A 349 9.57 6.28 -10.05
CA GLY A 349 10.50 7.40 -10.14
C GLY A 349 9.92 8.72 -9.63
N LEU A 350 10.47 9.83 -10.10
CA LEU A 350 10.18 11.18 -9.62
C LEU A 350 8.92 11.76 -10.27
N THR A 351 8.13 12.47 -9.50
CA THR A 351 7.14 13.41 -10.04
C THR A 351 7.83 14.59 -10.73
N GLU A 352 7.12 15.33 -11.56
CA GLU A 352 7.65 16.55 -12.18
C GLU A 352 8.14 17.54 -11.12
N HIS A 353 7.39 17.71 -10.05
CA HIS A 353 7.74 18.60 -8.94
C HIS A 353 9.05 18.16 -8.26
N GLU A 354 9.19 16.87 -7.94
CA GLU A 354 10.39 16.31 -7.31
C GLU A 354 11.61 16.41 -8.22
N ALA A 355 11.46 16.14 -9.52
CA ALA A 355 12.54 16.27 -10.48
C ALA A 355 13.08 17.70 -10.55
N ARG A 356 12.19 18.70 -10.61
CA ARG A 356 12.55 20.12 -10.57
C ARG A 356 13.20 20.51 -9.24
N ALA A 357 12.66 20.05 -8.13
CA ALA A 357 13.20 20.31 -6.78
C ALA A 357 14.61 19.72 -6.60
N GLN A 358 14.95 18.63 -7.30
CA GLN A 358 16.27 18.02 -7.32
C GLN A 358 17.23 18.68 -8.34
N GLY A 359 16.79 19.73 -9.05
CA GLY A 359 17.63 20.51 -9.96
C GLY A 359 17.72 19.98 -11.39
N TYR A 360 16.88 19.00 -11.76
CA TYR A 360 16.82 18.56 -13.16
C TYR A 360 16.13 19.61 -14.06
N GLU A 361 16.59 19.71 -15.29
CA GLU A 361 15.85 20.40 -16.34
C GLU A 361 14.72 19.48 -16.84
N ALA A 362 13.67 19.36 -16.04
CA ALA A 362 12.61 18.39 -16.27
C ALA A 362 11.80 18.73 -17.53
N GLY A 363 11.83 17.81 -18.51
CA GLY A 363 10.90 17.72 -19.61
C GLY A 363 9.72 16.82 -19.22
N VAL A 364 8.55 17.12 -19.81
CA VAL A 364 7.32 16.34 -19.61
C VAL A 364 6.76 15.97 -20.96
N ALA A 365 6.37 14.70 -21.10
CA ALA A 365 5.65 14.18 -22.25
C ALA A 365 4.40 13.45 -21.78
N THR A 366 3.25 13.76 -22.37
CA THR A 366 1.95 13.21 -21.90
C THR A 366 1.14 12.68 -23.09
N HIS A 367 0.33 11.65 -22.82
CA HIS A 367 -0.65 11.15 -23.77
C HIS A 367 -1.95 10.81 -23.02
N PRO A 368 -3.12 11.32 -23.45
CA PRO A 368 -4.38 11.04 -22.78
C PRO A 368 -4.82 9.59 -23.02
N LEU A 369 -5.36 8.93 -21.99
CA LEU A 369 -5.84 7.55 -22.08
C LEU A 369 -6.97 7.42 -23.13
N SER A 370 -7.85 8.41 -23.23
CA SER A 370 -8.97 8.41 -24.21
C SER A 370 -8.53 8.31 -25.69
N ALA A 371 -7.28 8.65 -25.99
CA ALA A 371 -6.70 8.51 -27.33
C ALA A 371 -6.14 7.10 -27.61
N VAL A 372 -6.03 6.24 -26.58
CA VAL A 372 -5.54 4.86 -26.72
C VAL A 372 -6.68 3.96 -27.22
N THR A 373 -6.47 3.27 -28.35
CA THR A 373 -7.49 2.45 -29.01
C THR A 373 -8.15 1.43 -28.07
N ARG A 374 -7.36 0.76 -27.25
CA ARG A 374 -7.91 -0.22 -26.29
C ARG A 374 -8.79 0.44 -25.23
N ALA A 375 -8.45 1.63 -24.75
CA ALA A 375 -9.23 2.37 -23.76
C ALA A 375 -10.63 2.74 -24.29
N GLN A 376 -10.73 3.03 -25.60
CA GLN A 376 -12.02 3.32 -26.27
C GLN A 376 -12.97 2.12 -26.23
N TYR A 377 -12.46 0.88 -26.32
CA TYR A 377 -13.30 -0.34 -26.21
C TYR A 377 -13.91 -0.52 -24.80
N TYR A 378 -13.27 0.06 -23.79
CA TYR A 378 -13.76 0.06 -22.40
C TYR A 378 -14.55 1.33 -22.03
N GLY A 379 -14.69 2.30 -22.95
CA GLY A 379 -15.37 3.56 -22.68
C GLY A 379 -14.63 4.47 -21.70
N MET A 380 -13.30 4.27 -21.52
CA MET A 380 -12.52 5.04 -20.56
C MET A 380 -12.29 6.47 -21.05
N LYS A 381 -12.74 7.45 -20.26
CA LYS A 381 -12.66 8.87 -20.59
C LYS A 381 -11.46 9.56 -19.91
N HIS A 382 -11.20 9.19 -18.65
CA HIS A 382 -10.19 9.78 -17.77
C HIS A 382 -8.96 8.89 -17.70
N GLY A 383 -7.81 9.51 -17.66
CA GLY A 383 -6.53 8.87 -17.52
C GLY A 383 -5.46 9.42 -18.45
N LEU A 384 -4.21 9.13 -18.11
CA LEU A 384 -3.06 9.61 -18.86
C LEU A 384 -1.84 8.67 -18.73
N PHE A 385 -0.91 8.88 -19.67
CA PHE A 385 0.47 8.44 -19.58
C PHE A 385 1.35 9.68 -19.51
N LYS A 386 2.12 9.84 -18.43
CA LYS A 386 3.03 10.98 -18.23
C LYS A 386 4.44 10.46 -17.99
N ILE A 387 5.41 10.98 -18.75
CA ILE A 387 6.83 10.69 -18.62
C ILE A 387 7.53 11.98 -18.20
N VAL A 388 8.26 11.93 -17.11
CA VAL A 388 9.17 12.97 -16.65
C VAL A 388 10.59 12.56 -17.03
N TYR A 389 11.33 13.42 -17.73
CA TYR A 389 12.68 13.12 -18.20
C TYR A 389 13.60 14.33 -18.05
N ASP A 390 14.89 14.10 -17.95
CA ASP A 390 15.90 15.14 -17.98
C ASP A 390 16.15 15.59 -19.43
N ARG A 391 15.96 16.87 -19.75
CA ARG A 391 16.10 17.39 -21.13
C ARG A 391 17.50 17.22 -21.68
N ALA A 392 18.53 17.35 -20.83
CA ALA A 392 19.91 17.30 -21.26
C ALA A 392 20.36 15.88 -21.63
N SER A 393 20.11 14.90 -20.76
CA SER A 393 20.52 13.52 -20.95
C SER A 393 19.44 12.66 -21.62
N ARG A 394 18.21 13.15 -21.74
CA ARG A 394 17.00 12.43 -22.19
C ARG A 394 16.62 11.23 -21.31
N ARG A 395 17.28 11.07 -20.17
CA ARG A 395 17.03 9.97 -19.21
C ARG A 395 15.64 10.10 -18.58
N VAL A 396 14.90 9.01 -18.50
CA VAL A 396 13.63 8.95 -17.79
C VAL A 396 13.88 9.07 -16.30
N LEU A 397 13.22 10.05 -15.68
CA LEU A 397 13.25 10.33 -14.24
C LEU A 397 12.05 9.74 -13.51
N GLY A 398 10.89 9.70 -14.18
CA GLY A 398 9.68 9.12 -13.61
C GLY A 398 8.61 8.87 -14.67
N VAL A 399 7.72 7.94 -14.37
CA VAL A 399 6.55 7.61 -15.20
C VAL A 399 5.32 7.48 -14.31
N HIS A 400 4.24 8.12 -14.72
CA HIS A 400 2.96 8.15 -14.03
C HIS A 400 1.87 7.74 -15.03
N VAL A 401 1.09 6.73 -14.66
CA VAL A 401 0.08 6.13 -15.53
C VAL A 401 -1.25 6.08 -14.78
N VAL A 402 -2.28 6.66 -15.36
CA VAL A 402 -3.67 6.45 -14.93
C VAL A 402 -4.37 5.70 -16.04
N SER A 403 -4.55 4.40 -15.83
CA SER A 403 -5.08 3.47 -16.83
C SER A 403 -5.49 2.15 -16.19
N ARG A 404 -6.28 1.36 -16.88
CA ARG A 404 -6.45 -0.05 -16.54
C ARG A 404 -5.11 -0.79 -16.68
N GLY A 405 -4.73 -1.59 -15.68
CA GLY A 405 -3.46 -2.31 -15.66
C GLY A 405 -2.22 -1.41 -15.49
N ALA A 406 -2.38 -0.21 -14.93
CA ALA A 406 -1.25 0.68 -14.66
C ALA A 406 -0.22 0.04 -13.72
N SER A 407 -0.66 -0.78 -12.76
CA SER A 407 0.21 -1.52 -11.84
C SER A 407 1.16 -2.48 -12.57
N ASP A 408 0.69 -3.15 -13.61
CA ASP A 408 1.51 -4.06 -14.44
C ASP A 408 2.48 -3.25 -15.32
N ILE A 409 2.02 -2.14 -15.89
CA ILE A 409 2.83 -1.28 -16.75
C ILE A 409 4.02 -0.69 -15.99
N VAL A 410 3.79 -0.09 -14.80
CA VAL A 410 4.87 0.54 -14.03
C VAL A 410 5.84 -0.46 -13.42
N GLY A 411 5.41 -1.69 -13.21
CA GLY A 411 6.32 -2.77 -12.78
C GLY A 411 7.43 -3.05 -13.81
N ALA A 412 7.09 -3.09 -15.10
CA ALA A 412 8.08 -3.22 -16.17
C ALA A 412 8.97 -1.97 -16.31
N LEU A 413 8.39 -0.78 -16.10
CA LEU A 413 9.12 0.49 -16.17
C LEU A 413 10.11 0.69 -15.03
N ALA A 414 9.87 0.08 -13.88
CA ALA A 414 10.84 0.09 -12.79
C ALA A 414 12.19 -0.53 -13.23
N VAL A 415 12.16 -1.58 -14.07
CA VAL A 415 13.36 -2.16 -14.66
C VAL A 415 14.04 -1.18 -15.63
N ALA A 416 13.27 -0.53 -16.50
CA ALA A 416 13.78 0.45 -17.45
C ALA A 416 14.45 1.64 -16.74
N LEU A 417 13.83 2.19 -15.68
CA LEU A 417 14.40 3.26 -14.87
C LEU A 417 15.71 2.80 -14.19
N GLY A 418 15.69 1.61 -13.58
CA GLY A 418 16.87 1.03 -12.91
C GLY A 418 18.06 0.82 -13.87
N LEU A 419 17.80 0.59 -15.15
CA LEU A 419 18.82 0.48 -16.21
C LEU A 419 19.20 1.84 -16.84
N GLY A 420 18.56 2.94 -16.43
CA GLY A 420 18.85 4.27 -16.94
C GLY A 420 18.30 4.55 -18.34
N ALA A 421 17.19 3.93 -18.73
CA ALA A 421 16.55 4.12 -20.02
C ALA A 421 16.27 5.60 -20.32
N THR A 422 16.33 5.95 -21.59
CA THR A 422 15.99 7.27 -22.11
C THR A 422 14.54 7.28 -22.62
N VAL A 423 13.98 8.48 -22.82
CA VAL A 423 12.66 8.62 -23.44
C VAL A 423 12.67 8.14 -24.89
N ASP A 424 13.82 8.21 -25.57
CA ASP A 424 14.00 7.70 -26.93
C ASP A 424 13.98 6.16 -26.97
N ASP A 425 14.53 5.50 -25.94
CA ASP A 425 14.42 4.05 -25.80
C ASP A 425 12.94 3.65 -25.66
N LEU A 426 12.16 4.38 -24.84
CA LEU A 426 10.73 4.11 -24.66
C LEU A 426 9.93 4.34 -25.96
N ALA A 427 10.26 5.38 -26.74
CA ALA A 427 9.65 5.63 -28.04
C ALA A 427 9.98 4.52 -29.07
N GLY A 428 11.19 3.92 -28.97
CA GLY A 428 11.65 2.85 -29.86
C GLY A 428 11.08 1.48 -29.59
N VAL A 429 10.48 1.23 -28.42
CA VAL A 429 9.93 -0.08 -28.07
C VAL A 429 8.67 -0.40 -28.89
N HIS A 430 8.57 -1.65 -29.35
CA HIS A 430 7.37 -2.18 -29.97
C HIS A 430 6.39 -2.67 -28.91
N HIS A 431 5.19 -2.14 -28.95
CA HIS A 431 4.09 -2.58 -28.08
C HIS A 431 3.15 -3.51 -28.81
N VAL A 432 2.47 -4.38 -28.07
CA VAL A 432 1.38 -5.20 -28.63
C VAL A 432 0.21 -4.28 -28.99
N TYR A 433 -0.36 -4.43 -30.18
CA TYR A 433 -1.51 -3.65 -30.63
C TYR A 433 -2.78 -4.54 -30.70
N PRO A 434 -3.94 -4.08 -30.21
CA PRO A 434 -4.14 -2.93 -29.32
C PRO A 434 -3.88 -3.28 -27.85
N SER A 435 -3.19 -2.41 -27.15
CA SER A 435 -2.89 -2.58 -25.71
C SER A 435 -2.97 -1.24 -24.99
N PHE A 436 -3.08 -1.25 -23.64
CA PHE A 436 -3.00 -0.03 -22.86
C PHE A 436 -1.59 0.58 -22.88
N SER A 437 -0.55 -0.26 -22.92
CA SER A 437 0.84 0.21 -22.91
C SER A 437 1.26 1.03 -24.13
N GLU A 438 0.48 1.05 -25.22
CA GLU A 438 0.74 1.91 -26.40
C GLU A 438 0.72 3.39 -26.04
N GLY A 439 -0.07 3.79 -25.01
CA GLY A 439 -0.10 5.16 -24.52
C GLY A 439 1.26 5.63 -24.00
N LEU A 440 2.08 4.73 -23.47
CA LEU A 440 3.44 5.04 -23.04
C LEU A 440 4.33 5.43 -24.23
N LYS A 441 4.30 4.64 -25.30
CA LYS A 441 5.04 4.96 -26.54
C LYS A 441 4.58 6.28 -27.13
N ALA A 442 3.26 6.47 -27.23
CA ALA A 442 2.69 7.70 -27.75
C ALA A 442 3.04 8.93 -26.92
N ALA A 443 3.18 8.79 -25.60
CA ALA A 443 3.73 9.84 -24.74
C ALA A 443 5.22 10.08 -25.02
N ALA A 444 6.03 9.03 -25.09
CA ALA A 444 7.47 9.14 -25.34
C ALA A 444 7.79 9.83 -26.69
N GLU A 445 7.02 9.53 -27.74
CA GLU A 445 7.16 10.16 -29.06
C GLU A 445 6.88 11.69 -29.06
N GLN A 446 6.23 12.20 -28.01
CA GLN A 446 5.99 13.65 -27.83
C GLN A 446 7.10 14.38 -27.07
N ALA A 447 8.10 13.67 -26.56
CA ALA A 447 9.21 14.27 -25.82
C ALA A 447 10.09 15.15 -26.73
N ARG A 448 10.25 16.42 -26.37
CA ARG A 448 10.98 17.45 -27.13
C ARG A 448 12.14 18.03 -26.32
#